data_9ee364132e0d637daeaf766297f00e75
#
_entry.id   9ee364132e0d637daeaf766297f00e75
#
_cell.length_a   1.000
_cell.length_b   1.000
_cell.length_c   1.000
_cell.angle_alpha   90.00
_cell.angle_beta   90.00
_cell.angle_gamma   90.00
#
_symmetry.space_group_name_H-M   'P 1'
#
loop_
_entity.id
_entity.type
_entity.pdbx_description
1 polymer ?
#
loop_
_entity_poly.entity_id
_entity_poly.type
_entity_poly.pdbx_seq_one_letter_code
_entity_poly.pdbx_strand_id
1 'polypeptide(L)'
;MAKSLITLVNPNLVHPPITPYALDILTTSLESADYEVEVVDLTFRRDDWWLVLREYFATRQPMLVGVTVRNTDTIYAQQQRVFLEDHLAIFEEIKANTAAPIVAGGVGFSSMPFALVDFFDIPFGVKGPGENTLVRLADSLYQGEAPETVPGLLLNRGGGRVVQVPINAASRRSKAGFSPLNTATSYTRRSGTALKVDNLRYYRGGGLGNILTKNGCAYSCAHCVEPDAKGTHFTRRAVDAVVDEMEALCAQGVYDLHTTDSEFNLAVAHSKNVLREVVRRRETDPHTPLRQLRLWIYAQPTPFDDELLELLVQAGCAGINLAPDHVREEMLDDWKVTGGGRRYYDFSDVEKLVARTKEYNLPVMVEVLLGMPGETLETMRDAVEQTLALDVTVAGYSLGIRAFPYSPLGIQLAAQCDGVRTVPGLQSDSALAPIVLKPRTQCASVVEYERQFVFDEAGRFRPVYFLSPELPEDPATFARPNGRWEKSVELLWQMVPESELHRVMLPTLPGITEDDNNYADNPFLLRLIQLGYTGAFWSHWPQRHEIMHGAA
;
A
#
# COMPACT_ATOMS: atom_id res chain seq x y z
N MET A 1 -24.25 -27.91 -5.21
CA MET A 1 -24.66 -26.94 -4.17
C MET A 1 -23.42 -26.37 -3.57
N ALA A 2 -23.38 -25.07 -3.31
CA ALA A 2 -22.23 -24.43 -2.63
C ALA A 2 -22.05 -25.04 -1.24
N LYS A 3 -20.79 -25.09 -0.75
CA LYS A 3 -20.45 -25.69 0.54
C LYS A 3 -21.09 -24.92 1.69
N SER A 4 -20.61 -23.74 1.96
CA SER A 4 -21.06 -22.87 3.06
C SER A 4 -20.80 -21.42 2.72
N LEU A 5 -21.49 -20.50 3.39
CA LEU A 5 -21.29 -19.07 3.23
C LEU A 5 -20.00 -18.63 3.95
N ILE A 6 -19.20 -17.85 3.25
CA ILE A 6 -18.06 -17.09 3.79
C ILE A 6 -18.33 -15.62 3.54
N THR A 7 -18.17 -14.80 4.57
CA THR A 7 -18.32 -13.35 4.45
C THR A 7 -16.96 -12.68 4.45
N LEU A 8 -16.71 -11.82 3.47
CA LEU A 8 -15.54 -10.97 3.43
C LEU A 8 -15.95 -9.53 3.74
N VAL A 9 -15.28 -8.89 4.69
CA VAL A 9 -15.58 -7.51 5.12
C VAL A 9 -14.49 -6.57 4.67
N ASN A 10 -14.87 -5.49 4.00
CA ASN A 10 -14.03 -4.33 3.77
C ASN A 10 -14.31 -3.28 4.86
N PRO A 11 -13.43 -3.14 5.86
CA PRO A 11 -13.60 -2.18 6.94
C PRO A 11 -13.03 -0.80 6.59
N ASN A 12 -12.62 -0.55 5.36
CA ASN A 12 -11.90 0.66 4.99
C ASN A 12 -12.85 1.86 4.92
N LEU A 13 -12.76 2.75 5.91
CA LEU A 13 -13.52 3.99 6.00
C LEU A 13 -12.75 5.21 5.47
N VAL A 14 -11.57 5.00 4.87
CA VAL A 14 -10.71 6.06 4.32
C VAL A 14 -11.37 6.69 3.09
N HIS A 15 -11.22 8.00 2.97
CA HIS A 15 -11.71 8.76 1.83
C HIS A 15 -10.56 9.58 1.21
N PRO A 16 -10.34 9.53 -0.11
CA PRO A 16 -11.16 8.90 -1.15
C PRO A 16 -11.18 7.38 -1.06
N PRO A 17 -12.22 6.75 -1.62
CA PRO A 17 -12.39 5.31 -1.52
C PRO A 17 -11.35 4.58 -2.35
N ILE A 18 -10.75 3.54 -1.78
CA ILE A 18 -9.76 2.70 -2.45
C ILE A 18 -10.36 1.32 -2.70
N THR A 19 -10.42 0.93 -3.96
CA THR A 19 -11.00 -0.36 -4.38
C THR A 19 -10.31 -1.52 -3.66
N PRO A 20 -11.05 -2.39 -2.95
CA PRO A 20 -10.49 -3.51 -2.21
C PRO A 20 -10.17 -4.69 -3.14
N TYR A 21 -9.20 -4.54 -4.02
CA TYR A 21 -8.82 -5.51 -5.03
C TYR A 21 -8.58 -6.92 -4.48
N ALA A 22 -7.99 -7.01 -3.27
CA ALA A 22 -7.76 -8.30 -2.61
C ALA A 22 -9.06 -9.08 -2.36
N LEU A 23 -10.17 -8.41 -2.12
CA LEU A 23 -11.46 -9.09 -1.87
C LEU A 23 -12.03 -9.72 -3.14
N ASP A 24 -11.84 -9.11 -4.30
CA ASP A 24 -12.21 -9.73 -5.59
C ASP A 24 -11.41 -11.02 -5.83
N ILE A 25 -10.10 -10.97 -5.55
CA ILE A 25 -9.22 -12.13 -5.69
C ILE A 25 -9.62 -13.26 -4.73
N LEU A 26 -9.82 -12.93 -3.45
CA LEU A 26 -10.20 -13.89 -2.43
C LEU A 26 -11.59 -14.50 -2.71
N THR A 27 -12.55 -13.69 -3.18
CA THR A 27 -13.87 -14.16 -3.62
C THR A 27 -13.72 -15.18 -4.73
N THR A 28 -12.94 -14.88 -5.77
CA THR A 28 -12.71 -15.79 -6.89
C THR A 28 -12.07 -17.11 -6.43
N SER A 29 -11.11 -17.04 -5.51
CA SER A 29 -10.44 -18.23 -4.98
C SER A 29 -11.38 -19.12 -4.19
N LEU A 30 -12.21 -18.53 -3.33
CA LEU A 30 -13.18 -19.26 -2.51
C LEU A 30 -14.33 -19.83 -3.36
N GLU A 31 -14.87 -19.07 -4.31
CA GLU A 31 -15.91 -19.55 -5.24
C GLU A 31 -15.40 -20.69 -6.13
N SER A 32 -14.11 -20.65 -6.51
CA SER A 32 -13.47 -21.75 -7.25
C SER A 32 -13.31 -23.02 -6.43
N ALA A 33 -13.39 -22.92 -5.11
CA ALA A 33 -13.41 -24.02 -4.14
C ALA A 33 -14.83 -24.39 -3.70
N ASP A 34 -15.87 -23.93 -4.44
CA ASP A 34 -17.30 -24.19 -4.23
C ASP A 34 -17.91 -23.55 -2.97
N TYR A 35 -17.30 -22.50 -2.41
CA TYR A 35 -17.92 -21.71 -1.33
C TYR A 35 -18.85 -20.63 -1.89
N GLU A 36 -19.93 -20.37 -1.15
CA GLU A 36 -20.72 -19.16 -1.35
C GLU A 36 -19.99 -17.99 -0.68
N VAL A 37 -19.82 -16.87 -1.38
CA VAL A 37 -19.08 -15.70 -0.87
C VAL A 37 -19.93 -14.45 -0.98
N GLU A 38 -20.07 -13.73 0.12
CA GLU A 38 -20.65 -12.38 0.14
C GLU A 38 -19.63 -11.38 0.65
N VAL A 39 -19.62 -10.17 0.06
CA VAL A 39 -18.76 -9.07 0.48
C VAL A 39 -19.62 -8.00 1.15
N VAL A 40 -19.26 -7.67 2.40
CA VAL A 40 -19.82 -6.53 3.14
C VAL A 40 -18.83 -5.38 3.02
N ASP A 41 -19.20 -4.38 2.23
CA ASP A 41 -18.33 -3.22 1.96
C ASP A 41 -18.82 -2.00 2.75
N LEU A 42 -18.05 -1.59 3.75
CA LEU A 42 -18.37 -0.49 4.66
C LEU A 42 -17.90 0.87 4.14
N THR A 43 -17.09 0.93 3.09
CA THR A 43 -16.44 2.15 2.60
C THR A 43 -17.44 3.28 2.32
N PHE A 44 -18.62 2.95 1.78
CA PHE A 44 -19.65 3.93 1.44
C PHE A 44 -20.73 4.09 2.52
N ARG A 45 -20.49 3.57 3.72
CA ARG A 45 -21.40 3.59 4.86
C ARG A 45 -20.67 4.05 6.13
N ARG A 46 -19.82 5.07 6.00
CA ARG A 46 -18.94 5.58 7.06
C ARG A 46 -19.70 6.00 8.34
N ASP A 47 -20.87 6.56 8.17
CA ASP A 47 -21.64 7.15 9.27
C ASP A 47 -22.58 6.15 9.96
N ASP A 48 -22.75 4.96 9.38
CA ASP A 48 -23.71 3.95 9.86
C ASP A 48 -23.22 2.49 9.62
N TRP A 49 -21.91 2.31 9.48
CA TRP A 49 -21.30 0.99 9.19
C TRP A 49 -21.73 -0.10 10.18
N TRP A 50 -21.96 0.26 11.44
CA TRP A 50 -22.42 -0.69 12.47
C TRP A 50 -23.82 -1.20 12.19
N LEU A 51 -24.73 -0.41 11.65
CA LEU A 51 -26.07 -0.85 11.24
C LEU A 51 -25.98 -1.85 10.11
N VAL A 52 -25.09 -1.62 9.13
CA VAL A 52 -24.86 -2.57 8.03
C VAL A 52 -24.45 -3.95 8.56
N LEU A 53 -23.53 -3.99 9.51
CA LEU A 53 -23.09 -5.26 10.10
C LEU A 53 -24.20 -5.97 10.88
N ARG A 54 -24.94 -5.23 11.70
CA ARG A 54 -26.10 -5.77 12.46
C ARG A 54 -27.18 -6.35 11.55
N GLU A 55 -27.61 -5.58 10.56
CA GLU A 55 -28.62 -6.01 9.59
C GLU A 55 -28.16 -7.24 8.79
N TYR A 56 -26.89 -7.24 8.39
CA TYR A 56 -26.30 -8.34 7.66
C TYR A 56 -26.31 -9.62 8.51
N PHE A 57 -25.69 -9.63 9.67
CA PHE A 57 -25.56 -10.81 10.53
C PHE A 57 -26.88 -11.23 11.18
N ALA A 58 -27.89 -10.37 11.27
CA ALA A 58 -29.25 -10.75 11.69
C ALA A 58 -29.91 -11.75 10.73
N THR A 59 -29.49 -11.76 9.45
CA THR A 59 -30.08 -12.59 8.40
C THR A 59 -29.10 -13.59 7.77
N ARG A 60 -27.81 -13.44 8.05
CA ARG A 60 -26.71 -14.26 7.48
C ARG A 60 -25.89 -14.90 8.59
N GLN A 61 -25.61 -16.18 8.41
CA GLN A 61 -24.77 -16.94 9.34
C GLN A 61 -23.61 -17.58 8.57
N PRO A 62 -22.51 -16.86 8.35
CA PRO A 62 -21.35 -17.40 7.67
C PRO A 62 -20.62 -18.43 8.54
N MET A 63 -19.95 -19.37 7.89
CA MET A 63 -19.03 -20.30 8.54
C MET A 63 -17.72 -19.62 8.97
N LEU A 64 -17.30 -18.58 8.23
CA LEU A 64 -16.05 -17.84 8.44
C LEU A 64 -16.25 -16.38 8.00
N VAL A 65 -15.68 -15.46 8.77
CA VAL A 65 -15.62 -14.05 8.41
C VAL A 65 -14.17 -13.64 8.14
N GLY A 66 -13.88 -13.20 6.92
CA GLY A 66 -12.58 -12.63 6.54
C GLY A 66 -12.62 -11.10 6.60
N VAL A 67 -11.65 -10.47 7.25
CA VAL A 67 -11.55 -9.01 7.35
C VAL A 67 -10.22 -8.53 6.78
N THR A 68 -10.25 -7.56 5.85
CA THR A 68 -9.02 -7.02 5.26
C THR A 68 -8.57 -5.75 5.98
N VAL A 69 -7.34 -5.73 6.50
CA VAL A 69 -6.70 -4.52 7.05
C VAL A 69 -5.68 -4.02 6.03
N ARG A 70 -6.08 -2.99 5.28
CA ARG A 70 -5.25 -2.44 4.21
C ARG A 70 -4.13 -1.55 4.73
N ASN A 71 -4.44 -0.67 5.67
CA ASN A 71 -3.51 0.28 6.28
C ASN A 71 -3.62 0.20 7.80
N THR A 72 -2.51 0.36 8.50
CA THR A 72 -2.47 0.50 9.97
C THR A 72 -2.55 1.96 10.40
N ASP A 73 -1.91 2.82 9.64
CA ASP A 73 -1.82 4.26 9.86
C ASP A 73 -1.62 4.99 8.53
N THR A 74 -1.53 6.31 8.54
CA THR A 74 -1.32 7.14 7.35
C THR A 74 0.10 7.08 6.82
N ILE A 75 1.06 6.51 7.57
CA ILE A 75 2.51 6.51 7.31
C ILE A 75 3.16 7.90 7.18
N TYR A 76 2.40 8.98 7.27
CA TYR A 76 2.91 10.35 7.23
C TYR A 76 3.23 10.85 8.64
N ALA A 77 4.43 11.40 8.81
CA ALA A 77 4.87 11.90 10.11
C ALA A 77 4.09 13.13 10.58
N GLN A 78 3.57 13.94 9.65
CA GLN A 78 2.81 15.16 9.94
C GLN A 78 1.37 14.90 10.41
N GLN A 79 0.79 13.78 9.98
CA GLN A 79 -0.58 13.39 10.31
C GLN A 79 -0.63 11.92 10.68
N GLN A 80 -0.32 11.64 11.92
CA GLN A 80 -0.21 10.28 12.42
C GLN A 80 -1.60 9.71 12.79
N ARG A 81 -2.51 9.65 11.82
CA ARG A 81 -3.80 8.99 12.03
C ARG A 81 -3.59 7.48 12.04
N VAL A 82 -4.06 6.83 13.10
CA VAL A 82 -4.05 5.38 13.25
C VAL A 82 -5.43 4.83 12.91
N PHE A 83 -5.51 3.97 11.90
CA PHE A 83 -6.77 3.36 11.47
C PHE A 83 -7.15 2.12 12.30
N LEU A 84 -6.25 1.63 13.13
CA LEU A 84 -6.48 0.43 13.94
C LEU A 84 -7.59 0.61 14.98
N GLU A 85 -7.87 1.85 15.43
CA GLU A 85 -9.01 2.13 16.33
C GLU A 85 -10.34 1.88 15.62
N ASP A 86 -10.48 2.41 14.40
CA ASP A 86 -11.67 2.21 13.58
C ASP A 86 -11.86 0.71 13.27
N HIS A 87 -10.76 0.04 12.93
CA HIS A 87 -10.79 -1.40 12.68
C HIS A 87 -11.19 -2.19 13.93
N LEU A 88 -10.66 -1.86 15.11
CA LEU A 88 -11.02 -2.55 16.36
C LEU A 88 -12.52 -2.45 16.62
N ALA A 89 -13.12 -1.27 16.47
CA ALA A 89 -14.56 -1.09 16.63
C ALA A 89 -15.37 -1.99 15.67
N ILE A 90 -14.91 -2.14 14.42
CA ILE A 90 -15.54 -3.01 13.43
C ILE A 90 -15.39 -4.49 13.83
N PHE A 91 -14.21 -4.92 14.29
CA PHE A 91 -14.01 -6.29 14.77
C PHE A 91 -14.91 -6.62 15.98
N GLU A 92 -15.04 -5.68 16.93
CA GLU A 92 -15.92 -5.84 18.09
C GLU A 92 -17.40 -5.93 17.68
N GLU A 93 -17.84 -5.12 16.71
CA GLU A 93 -19.20 -5.18 16.21
C GLU A 93 -19.47 -6.52 15.46
N ILE A 94 -18.51 -7.04 14.71
CA ILE A 94 -18.63 -8.37 14.08
C ILE A 94 -18.78 -9.45 15.16
N LYS A 95 -17.91 -9.47 16.16
CA LYS A 95 -17.96 -10.44 17.27
C LYS A 95 -19.27 -10.40 18.04
N ALA A 96 -19.85 -9.21 18.20
CA ALA A 96 -21.13 -9.04 18.91
C ALA A 96 -22.32 -9.62 18.11
N ASN A 97 -22.22 -9.75 16.78
CA ASN A 97 -23.34 -10.13 15.91
C ASN A 97 -23.21 -11.49 15.26
N THR A 98 -22.06 -12.18 15.38
CA THR A 98 -21.89 -13.55 14.87
C THR A 98 -20.92 -14.37 15.72
N ALA A 99 -21.20 -15.67 15.82
CA ALA A 99 -20.28 -16.64 16.45
C ALA A 99 -19.25 -17.22 15.46
N ALA A 100 -19.30 -16.82 14.19
CA ALA A 100 -18.36 -17.30 13.18
C ALA A 100 -16.92 -16.87 13.52
N PRO A 101 -15.93 -17.75 13.38
CA PRO A 101 -14.54 -17.38 13.58
C PRO A 101 -14.12 -16.29 12.57
N ILE A 102 -13.23 -15.40 13.02
CA ILE A 102 -12.72 -14.29 12.22
C ILE A 102 -11.28 -14.57 11.80
N VAL A 103 -10.96 -14.29 10.54
CA VAL A 103 -9.60 -14.28 10.01
C VAL A 103 -9.27 -12.90 9.45
N ALA A 104 -8.15 -12.32 9.88
CA ALA A 104 -7.66 -11.05 9.33
C ALA A 104 -6.51 -11.27 8.35
N GLY A 105 -6.42 -10.37 7.36
CA GLY A 105 -5.35 -10.33 6.38
C GLY A 105 -5.23 -8.93 5.75
N GLY A 106 -4.44 -8.82 4.70
CA GLY A 106 -4.21 -7.57 3.97
C GLY A 106 -2.79 -7.05 4.11
N VAL A 107 -2.45 -6.02 3.35
CA VAL A 107 -1.07 -5.48 3.30
C VAL A 107 -0.70 -4.83 4.63
N GLY A 108 -1.57 -3.99 5.18
CA GLY A 108 -1.34 -3.36 6.49
C GLY A 108 -1.28 -4.40 7.62
N PHE A 109 -2.18 -5.40 7.59
CA PHE A 109 -2.10 -6.52 8.54
C PHE A 109 -0.75 -7.24 8.47
N SER A 110 -0.24 -7.46 7.26
CA SER A 110 1.01 -8.21 7.05
C SER A 110 2.26 -7.49 7.55
N SER A 111 2.19 -6.20 7.83
CA SER A 111 3.31 -5.43 8.40
C SER A 111 3.59 -5.77 9.87
N MET A 112 2.56 -6.17 10.64
CA MET A 112 2.65 -6.50 12.07
C MET A 112 1.62 -7.59 12.46
N PRO A 113 1.62 -8.74 11.76
CA PRO A 113 0.49 -9.66 11.80
C PRO A 113 0.29 -10.35 13.16
N PHE A 114 1.35 -10.60 13.91
CA PHE A 114 1.24 -11.26 15.23
C PHE A 114 0.65 -10.29 16.26
N ALA A 115 1.12 -9.04 16.27
CA ALA A 115 0.58 -8.01 17.16
C ALA A 115 -0.88 -7.71 16.84
N LEU A 116 -1.28 -7.72 15.57
CA LEU A 116 -2.66 -7.41 15.17
C LEU A 116 -3.63 -8.56 15.43
N VAL A 117 -3.22 -9.83 15.31
CA VAL A 117 -4.04 -10.97 15.76
C VAL A 117 -4.33 -10.88 17.25
N ASP A 118 -3.31 -10.56 18.06
CA ASP A 118 -3.46 -10.37 19.51
C ASP A 118 -4.31 -9.15 19.84
N PHE A 119 -4.06 -8.01 19.19
CA PHE A 119 -4.75 -6.75 19.42
C PHE A 119 -6.25 -6.81 19.10
N PHE A 120 -6.62 -7.42 17.96
CA PHE A 120 -8.02 -7.61 17.58
C PHE A 120 -8.67 -8.77 18.33
N ASP A 121 -7.93 -9.54 19.11
CA ASP A 121 -8.38 -10.75 19.81
C ASP A 121 -9.20 -11.67 18.90
N ILE A 122 -8.62 -12.04 17.76
CA ILE A 122 -9.23 -12.91 16.76
C ILE A 122 -8.49 -14.24 16.68
N PRO A 123 -9.18 -15.36 16.33
CA PRO A 123 -8.55 -16.67 16.31
C PRO A 123 -7.51 -16.86 15.22
N PHE A 124 -7.66 -16.17 14.06
CA PHE A 124 -6.87 -16.44 12.87
C PHE A 124 -6.33 -15.19 12.21
N GLY A 125 -5.14 -15.33 11.59
CA GLY A 125 -4.56 -14.32 10.70
C GLY A 125 -3.82 -14.94 9.53
N VAL A 126 -3.67 -14.19 8.44
CA VAL A 126 -2.90 -14.58 7.26
C VAL A 126 -1.93 -13.49 6.87
N LYS A 127 -0.62 -13.76 6.98
CA LYS A 127 0.45 -12.86 6.51
C LYS A 127 0.70 -13.12 5.02
N GLY A 128 0.78 -12.04 4.25
CA GLY A 128 1.05 -12.11 2.82
C GLY A 128 -0.15 -12.53 1.97
N PRO A 129 0.10 -13.10 0.77
CA PRO A 129 -0.97 -13.57 -0.12
C PRO A 129 -1.84 -14.62 0.56
N GLY A 130 -3.15 -14.36 0.62
CA GLY A 130 -4.08 -15.11 1.47
C GLY A 130 -4.87 -16.21 0.77
N GLU A 131 -4.85 -16.27 -0.56
CA GLU A 131 -5.77 -17.03 -1.38
C GLU A 131 -5.79 -18.53 -1.01
N ASN A 132 -4.61 -19.13 -0.96
CA ASN A 132 -4.50 -20.56 -0.62
C ASN A 132 -4.73 -20.85 0.85
N THR A 133 -4.19 -20.02 1.73
CA THR A 133 -4.34 -20.21 3.19
C THR A 133 -5.78 -20.05 3.61
N LEU A 134 -6.50 -19.08 3.02
CA LEU A 134 -7.92 -18.85 3.32
C LEU A 134 -8.80 -20.01 2.83
N VAL A 135 -8.57 -20.53 1.61
CA VAL A 135 -9.30 -21.69 1.08
C VAL A 135 -9.04 -22.92 1.96
N ARG A 136 -7.79 -23.19 2.36
CA ARG A 136 -7.46 -24.30 3.25
C ARG A 136 -8.06 -24.16 4.64
N LEU A 137 -8.11 -22.94 5.18
CA LEU A 137 -8.80 -22.68 6.44
C LEU A 137 -10.29 -22.98 6.31
N ALA A 138 -10.91 -22.52 5.22
CA ALA A 138 -12.30 -22.78 4.95
C ALA A 138 -12.58 -24.29 4.82
N ASP A 139 -11.74 -25.03 4.09
CA ASP A 139 -11.85 -26.48 3.95
C ASP A 139 -11.69 -27.20 5.30
N SER A 140 -10.69 -26.82 6.11
CA SER A 140 -10.47 -27.37 7.44
C SER A 140 -11.69 -27.18 8.34
N LEU A 141 -12.25 -25.96 8.37
CA LEU A 141 -13.45 -25.66 9.16
C LEU A 141 -14.69 -26.40 8.64
N TYR A 142 -14.87 -26.49 7.33
CA TYR A 142 -15.99 -27.21 6.70
C TYR A 142 -15.96 -28.71 6.99
N GLN A 143 -14.76 -29.29 7.04
CA GLN A 143 -14.55 -30.71 7.31
C GLN A 143 -14.49 -31.02 8.82
N GLY A 144 -14.51 -30.02 9.68
CA GLY A 144 -14.33 -30.19 11.13
C GLY A 144 -12.89 -30.59 11.51
N GLU A 145 -11.93 -30.30 10.65
CA GLU A 145 -10.52 -30.57 10.90
C GLU A 145 -9.85 -29.43 11.72
N ALA A 146 -8.69 -29.75 12.31
CA ALA A 146 -7.98 -28.81 13.14
C ALA A 146 -7.26 -27.73 12.29
N PRO A 147 -7.51 -26.42 12.50
CA PRO A 147 -6.84 -25.35 11.77
C PRO A 147 -5.31 -25.34 11.92
N GLU A 148 -4.78 -26.02 12.93
CA GLU A 148 -3.35 -26.24 13.18
C GLU A 148 -2.63 -26.95 12.02
N THR A 149 -3.35 -27.55 11.12
CA THR A 149 -2.81 -28.22 9.94
C THR A 149 -2.68 -27.29 8.73
N VAL A 150 -3.22 -26.06 8.80
CA VAL A 150 -3.25 -25.10 7.69
C VAL A 150 -1.93 -24.31 7.61
N PRO A 151 -1.06 -24.60 6.62
CA PRO A 151 0.26 -23.97 6.56
C PRO A 151 0.18 -22.45 6.36
N GLY A 152 0.98 -21.71 7.10
CA GLY A 152 1.06 -20.23 7.02
C GLY A 152 -0.01 -19.51 7.85
N LEU A 153 -1.00 -20.22 8.37
CA LEU A 153 -2.03 -19.64 9.23
C LEU A 153 -1.42 -19.17 10.56
N LEU A 154 -1.80 -17.98 11.00
CA LEU A 154 -1.53 -17.47 12.34
C LEU A 154 -2.66 -17.89 13.26
N LEU A 155 -2.30 -18.42 14.42
CA LEU A 155 -3.23 -18.93 15.44
C LEU A 155 -3.04 -18.15 16.73
N ASN A 156 -4.11 -17.52 17.21
CA ASN A 156 -4.14 -16.93 18.54
C ASN A 156 -4.30 -18.02 19.59
N ARG A 157 -3.38 -18.09 20.55
CA ARG A 157 -3.40 -19.04 21.67
C ARG A 157 -3.78 -18.37 23.00
N GLY A 158 -4.14 -17.08 22.92
CA GLY A 158 -4.42 -16.26 24.09
C GLY A 158 -3.17 -15.82 24.85
N GLY A 159 -3.36 -14.81 25.72
CA GLY A 159 -2.30 -14.32 26.58
C GLY A 159 -1.06 -13.76 25.86
N GLY A 160 -1.24 -13.10 24.72
CA GLY A 160 -0.14 -12.54 23.92
C GLY A 160 0.66 -13.59 23.15
N ARG A 161 0.11 -14.78 22.99
CA ARG A 161 0.76 -15.89 22.28
C ARG A 161 0.10 -16.17 20.94
N VAL A 162 0.71 -15.66 19.88
CA VAL A 162 0.32 -15.96 18.49
C VAL A 162 1.41 -16.82 17.83
N VAL A 163 1.02 -17.89 17.16
CA VAL A 163 1.94 -18.82 16.49
C VAL A 163 1.58 -18.96 15.02
N GLN A 164 2.58 -19.08 14.15
CA GLN A 164 2.37 -19.39 12.74
C GLN A 164 2.56 -20.88 12.50
N VAL A 165 1.61 -21.49 11.81
CA VAL A 165 1.73 -22.87 11.35
C VAL A 165 2.86 -22.96 10.31
N PRO A 166 3.83 -23.88 10.47
CA PRO A 166 4.97 -23.96 9.58
C PRO A 166 4.59 -24.21 8.13
N ILE A 167 5.25 -23.51 7.23
CA ILE A 167 5.17 -23.75 5.78
C ILE A 167 6.28 -24.73 5.41
N ASN A 168 5.95 -26.01 5.25
CA ASN A 168 6.91 -27.04 4.89
C ASN A 168 7.11 -27.15 3.36
N ALA A 169 8.17 -27.91 2.94
CA ALA A 169 8.47 -28.10 1.53
C ALA A 169 7.36 -28.88 0.78
N ALA A 170 6.62 -29.74 1.45
CA ALA A 170 5.51 -30.49 0.84
C ALA A 170 4.31 -29.55 0.59
N SER A 171 4.00 -28.63 1.52
CA SER A 171 2.96 -27.65 1.32
C SER A 171 3.32 -26.63 0.21
N ARG A 172 4.60 -26.36 -0.02
CA ARG A 172 5.07 -25.54 -1.16
C ARG A 172 4.92 -26.25 -2.50
N ARG A 173 4.96 -27.57 -2.53
CA ARG A 173 4.89 -28.42 -3.75
C ARG A 173 3.50 -28.91 -4.08
N SER A 174 2.53 -28.75 -3.21
CA SER A 174 1.16 -29.19 -3.49
C SER A 174 0.60 -28.41 -4.69
N LYS A 175 -0.12 -29.10 -5.58
CA LYS A 175 -0.77 -28.48 -6.75
C LYS A 175 -1.87 -27.47 -6.37
N ALA A 176 -2.34 -27.49 -5.15
CA ALA A 176 -3.10 -26.40 -4.53
C ALA A 176 -2.13 -25.27 -4.13
N GLY A 177 -1.26 -24.95 -5.05
CA GLY A 177 0.03 -24.31 -4.90
C GLY A 177 -0.01 -23.02 -4.12
N PHE A 178 1.08 -22.78 -3.42
CA PHE A 178 1.47 -21.50 -2.85
C PHE A 178 1.80 -20.44 -3.90
N SER A 179 1.47 -20.65 -5.17
CA SER A 179 1.49 -19.58 -6.13
C SER A 179 0.08 -19.00 -6.17
N PRO A 180 -0.17 -17.91 -5.52
CA PRO A 180 -1.47 -17.26 -5.54
C PRO A 180 -1.84 -16.82 -6.95
N LEU A 181 -0.87 -16.54 -7.80
CA LEU A 181 -1.03 -16.10 -9.19
C LEU A 181 -0.78 -17.23 -10.19
N ASN A 182 -1.06 -18.46 -9.81
CA ASN A 182 -0.64 -19.63 -10.59
C ASN A 182 -1.53 -19.94 -11.78
N THR A 183 -2.76 -19.48 -11.80
CA THR A 183 -3.67 -19.78 -12.90
C THR A 183 -4.46 -18.55 -13.30
N ALA A 184 -4.64 -18.36 -14.59
CA ALA A 184 -5.50 -17.34 -15.17
C ALA A 184 -6.90 -17.33 -14.57
N THR A 185 -7.39 -18.48 -14.09
CA THR A 185 -8.73 -18.64 -13.55
C THR A 185 -8.90 -18.14 -12.12
N SER A 186 -7.83 -18.07 -11.33
CA SER A 186 -7.90 -17.70 -9.90
C SER A 186 -8.05 -16.20 -9.67
N TYR A 187 -7.63 -15.39 -10.64
CA TYR A 187 -7.53 -13.93 -10.50
C TYR A 187 -8.33 -13.16 -11.53
N THR A 188 -8.92 -13.84 -12.51
CA THR A 188 -9.73 -13.16 -13.51
C THR A 188 -11.05 -12.76 -12.87
N ARG A 189 -11.32 -11.46 -12.82
CA ARG A 189 -12.66 -10.97 -12.56
C ARG A 189 -13.55 -11.50 -13.66
N ARG A 190 -14.51 -12.34 -13.31
CA ARG A 190 -15.35 -13.01 -14.30
C ARG A 190 -16.12 -11.99 -15.11
N SER A 191 -15.82 -11.90 -16.39
CA SER A 191 -16.61 -11.13 -17.34
C SER A 191 -18.07 -11.60 -17.30
N GLY A 192 -18.99 -10.66 -17.06
CA GLY A 192 -20.43 -10.96 -17.06
C GLY A 192 -21.02 -11.54 -15.78
N THR A 193 -20.24 -11.80 -14.72
CA THR A 193 -20.77 -12.09 -13.39
C THR A 193 -20.79 -10.82 -12.53
N ALA A 194 -21.77 -10.71 -11.63
CA ALA A 194 -21.82 -9.63 -10.67
C ALA A 194 -20.55 -9.67 -9.82
N LEU A 195 -19.69 -8.67 -9.98
CA LEU A 195 -18.54 -8.47 -9.12
C LEU A 195 -19.05 -8.20 -7.72
N LYS A 196 -18.42 -8.79 -6.72
CA LYS A 196 -18.76 -8.54 -5.30
C LYS A 196 -18.39 -7.14 -4.88
N VAL A 197 -17.40 -6.53 -5.55
CA VAL A 197 -16.97 -5.14 -5.36
C VAL A 197 -17.47 -4.29 -6.52
N ASP A 198 -18.16 -3.19 -6.23
CA ASP A 198 -18.64 -2.23 -7.23
C ASP A 198 -17.51 -1.28 -7.65
N ASN A 199 -16.68 -1.72 -8.60
CA ASN A 199 -15.53 -0.95 -9.08
C ASN A 199 -15.94 0.40 -9.68
N LEU A 200 -17.10 0.49 -10.35
CA LEU A 200 -17.58 1.75 -10.93
C LEU A 200 -17.95 2.77 -9.86
N ARG A 201 -18.52 2.33 -8.73
CA ARG A 201 -18.81 3.20 -7.60
C ARG A 201 -17.55 3.79 -6.98
N TYR A 202 -16.51 2.96 -6.82
CA TYR A 202 -15.18 3.41 -6.38
C TYR A 202 -14.60 4.44 -7.33
N TYR A 203 -14.64 4.14 -8.62
CA TYR A 203 -14.11 5.03 -9.66
C TYR A 203 -14.82 6.39 -9.67
N ARG A 204 -16.16 6.40 -9.58
CA ARG A 204 -16.95 7.63 -9.48
C ARG A 204 -16.71 8.40 -8.17
N GLY A 205 -16.27 7.72 -7.13
CA GLY A 205 -15.87 8.31 -5.86
C GLY A 205 -14.44 8.88 -5.84
N GLY A 206 -13.75 8.91 -6.98
CA GLY A 206 -12.39 9.44 -7.10
C GLY A 206 -11.29 8.39 -6.96
N GLY A 207 -11.65 7.11 -6.84
CA GLY A 207 -10.69 6.01 -6.88
C GLY A 207 -10.22 5.69 -8.30
N LEU A 208 -9.23 4.82 -8.40
CA LEU A 208 -8.75 4.22 -9.64
C LEU A 208 -9.17 2.75 -9.71
N GLY A 209 -9.32 2.22 -10.91
CA GLY A 209 -9.40 0.78 -11.10
C GLY A 209 -8.04 0.14 -10.81
N ASN A 210 -8.03 -0.88 -9.97
CA ASN A 210 -6.79 -1.58 -9.62
C ASN A 210 -6.57 -2.79 -10.51
N ILE A 211 -5.35 -2.99 -10.96
CA ILE A 211 -4.91 -4.15 -11.72
C ILE A 211 -3.57 -4.66 -11.19
N LEU A 212 -3.43 -5.96 -11.02
CA LEU A 212 -2.18 -6.61 -10.62
C LEU A 212 -1.65 -7.43 -11.79
N THR A 213 -0.43 -7.17 -12.26
CA THR A 213 0.19 -7.96 -13.32
C THR A 213 1.11 -9.06 -12.76
N LYS A 214 1.74 -8.78 -11.64
CA LYS A 214 2.62 -9.68 -10.90
C LYS A 214 2.62 -9.34 -9.42
N ASN A 215 2.94 -10.28 -8.58
CA ASN A 215 3.16 -10.09 -7.15
C ASN A 215 4.63 -10.24 -6.78
N GLY A 216 5.03 -9.66 -5.65
CA GLY A 216 6.39 -9.71 -5.12
C GLY A 216 7.26 -8.51 -5.50
N CYS A 217 8.31 -8.28 -4.69
CA CYS A 217 9.34 -7.28 -4.92
C CYS A 217 10.70 -7.85 -4.52
N ALA A 218 11.67 -7.79 -5.43
CA ALA A 218 13.02 -8.30 -5.19
C ALA A 218 13.94 -7.29 -4.48
N TYR A 219 13.43 -6.09 -4.17
CA TYR A 219 14.15 -5.05 -3.46
C TYR A 219 14.16 -5.28 -1.95
N SER A 220 15.08 -4.61 -1.28
CA SER A 220 15.22 -4.58 0.17
C SER A 220 15.43 -3.14 0.61
N CYS A 221 14.56 -2.23 0.15
CA CYS A 221 14.62 -0.82 0.50
C CYS A 221 14.49 -0.65 2.01
N ALA A 222 15.29 0.24 2.60
CA ALA A 222 15.43 0.35 4.05
C ALA A 222 14.11 0.64 4.78
N HIS A 223 13.23 1.42 4.19
CA HIS A 223 11.94 1.82 4.76
C HIS A 223 10.80 0.84 4.48
N CYS A 224 10.94 -0.04 3.49
CA CYS A 224 9.82 -0.73 2.87
C CYS A 224 9.53 -2.10 3.51
N VAL A 225 8.24 -2.43 3.63
CA VAL A 225 7.73 -3.72 4.12
C VAL A 225 6.98 -4.53 3.04
N GLU A 226 6.95 -4.05 1.82
CA GLU A 226 6.26 -4.76 0.72
C GLU A 226 6.80 -6.18 0.48
N PRO A 227 8.13 -6.45 0.53
CA PRO A 227 8.63 -7.81 0.40
C PRO A 227 8.08 -8.79 1.45
N ASP A 228 7.79 -8.30 2.67
CA ASP A 228 7.15 -9.11 3.71
C ASP A 228 5.67 -9.38 3.42
N ALA A 229 4.97 -8.44 2.81
CA ALA A 229 3.54 -8.55 2.49
C ALA A 229 3.29 -9.26 1.15
N LYS A 230 4.15 -9.05 0.15
CA LYS A 230 3.94 -9.54 -1.22
C LYS A 230 4.91 -10.65 -1.64
N GLY A 231 5.96 -10.91 -0.84
CA GLY A 231 7.03 -11.86 -1.14
C GLY A 231 8.22 -11.24 -1.87
N THR A 232 9.37 -11.93 -1.81
CA THR A 232 10.66 -11.47 -2.38
C THR A 232 10.92 -11.92 -3.82
N HIS A 233 10.00 -12.68 -4.41
CA HIS A 233 10.13 -13.24 -5.75
C HIS A 233 8.91 -12.87 -6.60
N PHE A 234 9.16 -12.57 -7.87
CA PHE A 234 8.06 -12.25 -8.78
C PHE A 234 7.25 -13.48 -9.15
N THR A 235 5.96 -13.42 -8.86
CA THR A 235 4.95 -14.35 -9.35
C THR A 235 4.08 -13.63 -10.38
N ARG A 236 4.21 -14.04 -11.65
CA ARG A 236 3.57 -13.37 -12.80
C ARG A 236 2.22 -14.00 -13.08
N ARG A 237 1.25 -13.17 -13.41
CA ARG A 237 -0.04 -13.61 -13.91
C ARG A 237 0.05 -13.92 -15.42
N ALA A 238 -0.85 -14.76 -15.92
CA ALA A 238 -0.97 -14.97 -17.35
C ALA A 238 -1.34 -13.65 -18.05
N VAL A 239 -0.66 -13.35 -19.15
CA VAL A 239 -0.83 -12.08 -19.89
C VAL A 239 -2.29 -11.86 -20.31
N ASP A 240 -2.90 -12.89 -20.93
CA ASP A 240 -4.29 -12.81 -21.39
C ASP A 240 -5.25 -12.52 -20.23
N ALA A 241 -5.06 -13.17 -19.07
CA ALA A 241 -5.90 -12.96 -17.90
C ALA A 241 -5.79 -11.54 -17.33
N VAL A 242 -4.60 -10.93 -17.38
CA VAL A 242 -4.41 -9.53 -16.97
C VAL A 242 -5.15 -8.60 -17.92
N VAL A 243 -5.02 -8.82 -19.23
CA VAL A 243 -5.63 -7.94 -20.24
C VAL A 243 -7.14 -8.15 -20.31
N ASP A 244 -7.65 -9.39 -20.12
CA ASP A 244 -9.08 -9.67 -19.99
C ASP A 244 -9.70 -8.89 -18.82
N GLU A 245 -8.98 -8.80 -17.71
CA GLU A 245 -9.41 -8.02 -16.55
C GLU A 245 -9.40 -6.52 -16.82
N MET A 246 -8.36 -5.99 -17.46
CA MET A 246 -8.32 -4.58 -17.91
C MET A 246 -9.51 -4.27 -18.82
N GLU A 247 -9.79 -5.13 -19.78
CA GLU A 247 -10.89 -4.97 -20.72
C GLU A 247 -12.26 -5.02 -20.01
N ALA A 248 -12.44 -5.93 -19.07
CA ALA A 248 -13.65 -6.03 -18.27
C ALA A 248 -13.92 -4.79 -17.40
N LEU A 249 -12.87 -4.17 -16.84
CA LEU A 249 -12.97 -2.91 -16.10
C LEU A 249 -13.34 -1.76 -17.03
N CYS A 250 -12.67 -1.64 -18.18
CA CYS A 250 -12.99 -0.63 -19.18
C CYS A 250 -14.44 -0.78 -19.70
N ALA A 251 -14.92 -2.01 -19.90
CA ALA A 251 -16.29 -2.28 -20.30
C ALA A 251 -17.34 -1.85 -19.26
N GLN A 252 -16.95 -1.75 -17.99
CA GLN A 252 -17.78 -1.22 -16.90
C GLN A 252 -17.74 0.32 -16.81
N GLY A 253 -16.91 1.00 -17.62
CA GLY A 253 -16.71 2.45 -17.58
C GLY A 253 -15.59 2.89 -16.63
N VAL A 254 -14.74 1.97 -16.15
CA VAL A 254 -13.55 2.25 -15.32
C VAL A 254 -12.36 2.32 -16.26
N TYR A 255 -11.98 3.52 -16.64
CA TYR A 255 -10.96 3.72 -17.68
C TYR A 255 -9.57 4.03 -17.13
N ASP A 256 -9.47 4.66 -15.97
CA ASP A 256 -8.21 4.92 -15.30
C ASP A 256 -7.83 3.71 -14.44
N LEU A 257 -6.88 2.93 -14.91
CA LEU A 257 -6.39 1.75 -14.21
C LEU A 257 -4.99 2.02 -13.66
N HIS A 258 -4.79 1.67 -12.38
CA HIS A 258 -3.50 1.76 -11.73
C HIS A 258 -2.96 0.36 -11.46
N THR A 259 -1.70 0.11 -11.83
CA THR A 259 -1.05 -1.16 -11.49
C THR A 259 -0.73 -1.19 -10.00
N THR A 260 -1.19 -2.23 -9.31
CA THR A 260 -0.89 -2.47 -7.88
C THR A 260 0.36 -3.32 -7.68
N ASP A 261 1.11 -3.53 -8.73
CA ASP A 261 2.47 -4.08 -8.67
C ASP A 261 3.33 -3.21 -7.75
N SER A 262 4.29 -3.79 -7.05
CA SER A 262 5.24 -2.97 -6.28
C SER A 262 5.97 -1.99 -7.18
N GLU A 263 6.39 -2.46 -8.35
CA GLU A 263 6.97 -1.65 -9.42
C GLU A 263 6.69 -2.33 -10.76
N PHE A 264 6.06 -1.63 -11.68
CA PHE A 264 5.57 -2.23 -12.92
C PHE A 264 6.68 -2.84 -13.77
N ASN A 265 7.80 -2.13 -13.92
CA ASN A 265 8.88 -2.49 -14.85
C ASN A 265 9.90 -3.50 -14.33
N LEU A 266 9.88 -3.90 -13.05
CA LEU A 266 10.92 -4.81 -12.50
C LEU A 266 10.95 -6.20 -13.16
N ALA A 267 9.85 -6.69 -13.70
CA ALA A 267 9.81 -7.89 -14.53
C ALA A 267 9.64 -7.50 -16.01
N VAL A 268 10.55 -6.72 -16.56
CA VAL A 268 10.43 -5.98 -17.82
C VAL A 268 9.88 -6.80 -18.99
N ALA A 269 10.33 -8.03 -19.18
CA ALA A 269 9.82 -8.91 -20.24
C ALA A 269 8.33 -9.23 -20.08
N HIS A 270 7.87 -9.41 -18.84
CA HIS A 270 6.46 -9.64 -18.55
C HIS A 270 5.64 -8.36 -18.78
N SER A 271 6.12 -7.22 -18.31
CA SER A 271 5.47 -5.93 -18.50
C SER A 271 5.30 -5.60 -19.99
N LYS A 272 6.36 -5.80 -20.79
CA LYS A 272 6.29 -5.66 -22.25
C LYS A 272 5.26 -6.61 -22.88
N ASN A 273 5.17 -7.86 -22.44
CA ASN A 273 4.20 -8.81 -22.97
C ASN A 273 2.74 -8.40 -22.65
N VAL A 274 2.49 -7.89 -21.44
CA VAL A 274 1.16 -7.34 -21.09
C VAL A 274 0.82 -6.15 -22.00
N LEU A 275 1.74 -5.21 -22.16
CA LEU A 275 1.53 -4.03 -23.01
C LEU A 275 1.34 -4.41 -24.47
N ARG A 276 2.13 -5.33 -25.03
CA ARG A 276 1.97 -5.82 -26.41
C ARG A 276 0.58 -6.43 -26.64
N GLU A 277 0.06 -7.17 -25.66
CA GLU A 277 -1.29 -7.74 -25.75
C GLU A 277 -2.37 -6.66 -25.71
N VAL A 278 -2.23 -5.64 -24.86
CA VAL A 278 -3.13 -4.47 -24.86
C VAL A 278 -3.10 -3.78 -26.23
N VAL A 279 -1.91 -3.50 -26.77
CA VAL A 279 -1.73 -2.86 -28.09
C VAL A 279 -2.37 -3.72 -29.18
N ARG A 280 -2.07 -5.02 -29.22
CA ARG A 280 -2.65 -5.96 -30.19
C ARG A 280 -4.18 -5.92 -30.20
N ARG A 281 -4.83 -5.95 -29.02
CA ARG A 281 -6.30 -5.88 -28.93
C ARG A 281 -6.84 -4.54 -29.41
N ARG A 282 -6.18 -3.43 -29.07
CA ARG A 282 -6.56 -2.10 -29.55
C ARG A 282 -6.48 -1.95 -31.07
N GLU A 283 -5.52 -2.63 -31.71
CA GLU A 283 -5.33 -2.61 -33.15
C GLU A 283 -6.31 -3.53 -33.88
N THR A 284 -6.54 -4.73 -33.32
CA THR A 284 -7.36 -5.76 -34.02
C THR A 284 -8.86 -5.58 -33.83
N ASP A 285 -9.31 -4.93 -32.74
CA ASP A 285 -10.72 -4.66 -32.49
C ASP A 285 -10.97 -3.14 -32.34
N PRO A 286 -11.60 -2.51 -33.32
CA PRO A 286 -11.94 -1.09 -33.24
C PRO A 286 -12.99 -0.76 -32.16
N HIS A 287 -13.69 -1.77 -31.63
CA HIS A 287 -14.75 -1.62 -30.64
C HIS A 287 -14.29 -2.01 -29.20
N THR A 288 -13.08 -2.50 -29.02
CA THR A 288 -12.60 -2.87 -27.69
C THR A 288 -12.63 -1.68 -26.74
N PRO A 289 -13.17 -1.84 -25.53
CA PRO A 289 -13.17 -0.78 -24.50
C PRO A 289 -11.76 -0.38 -24.05
N LEU A 290 -10.73 -1.20 -24.30
CA LEU A 290 -9.34 -0.88 -24.06
C LEU A 290 -8.84 0.37 -24.79
N ARG A 291 -9.54 0.83 -25.85
CA ARG A 291 -9.19 2.10 -26.51
C ARG A 291 -9.36 3.33 -25.61
N GLN A 292 -10.14 3.22 -24.55
CA GLN A 292 -10.34 4.26 -23.55
C GLN A 292 -9.43 4.09 -22.33
N LEU A 293 -8.63 3.02 -22.26
CA LEU A 293 -7.70 2.76 -21.17
C LEU A 293 -6.72 3.92 -20.99
N ARG A 294 -6.62 4.40 -19.77
CA ARG A 294 -5.57 5.28 -19.24
C ARG A 294 -4.85 4.51 -18.14
N LEU A 295 -3.62 4.09 -18.42
CA LEU A 295 -2.83 3.27 -17.51
C LEU A 295 -1.89 4.14 -16.68
N TRP A 296 -2.00 4.03 -15.37
CA TRP A 296 -1.13 4.67 -14.39
C TRP A 296 -0.22 3.62 -13.76
N ILE A 297 1.08 3.91 -13.65
CA ILE A 297 2.05 2.95 -13.13
C ILE A 297 2.97 3.57 -12.07
N TYR A 298 3.35 2.76 -11.08
CA TYR A 298 4.59 2.96 -10.33
C TYR A 298 5.72 2.25 -11.06
N ALA A 299 6.87 2.90 -11.18
CA ALA A 299 8.03 2.34 -11.85
C ALA A 299 9.34 2.77 -11.21
N GLN A 300 10.34 1.91 -11.30
CA GLN A 300 11.73 2.25 -11.02
C GLN A 300 12.39 2.90 -12.25
N PRO A 301 13.43 3.71 -12.07
CA PRO A 301 14.19 4.27 -13.20
C PRO A 301 14.77 3.19 -14.12
N THR A 302 15.12 2.02 -13.57
CA THR A 302 15.60 0.85 -14.31
C THR A 302 14.95 -0.44 -13.81
N PRO A 303 14.80 -1.48 -14.67
CA PRO A 303 15.10 -1.52 -16.09
C PRO A 303 14.06 -0.75 -16.92
N PHE A 304 14.53 0.15 -17.78
CA PHE A 304 13.69 0.88 -18.72
C PHE A 304 14.43 0.99 -20.06
N ASP A 305 13.75 0.75 -21.16
CA ASP A 305 14.29 0.92 -22.50
C ASP A 305 13.25 1.57 -23.43
N ASP A 306 13.67 1.97 -24.63
CA ASP A 306 12.82 2.67 -25.59
C ASP A 306 11.60 1.84 -25.98
N GLU A 307 11.75 0.52 -26.14
CA GLU A 307 10.62 -0.36 -26.46
C GLU A 307 9.55 -0.37 -25.37
N LEU A 308 9.96 -0.40 -24.08
CA LEU A 308 9.01 -0.36 -22.98
C LEU A 308 8.24 0.97 -22.98
N LEU A 309 8.94 2.07 -23.24
CA LEU A 309 8.35 3.40 -23.27
C LEU A 309 7.35 3.54 -24.44
N GLU A 310 7.74 3.09 -25.65
CA GLU A 310 6.85 3.07 -26.82
C GLU A 310 5.59 2.23 -26.58
N LEU A 311 5.76 1.05 -25.99
CA LEU A 311 4.64 0.17 -25.65
C LEU A 311 3.71 0.81 -24.61
N LEU A 312 4.24 1.50 -23.61
CA LEU A 312 3.45 2.25 -22.63
C LEU A 312 2.58 3.30 -23.32
N VAL A 313 3.16 4.09 -24.22
CA VAL A 313 2.43 5.12 -24.98
C VAL A 313 1.32 4.48 -25.82
N GLN A 314 1.64 3.44 -26.60
CA GLN A 314 0.69 2.73 -27.48
C GLN A 314 -0.43 2.05 -26.68
N ALA A 315 -0.12 1.53 -25.49
CA ALA A 315 -1.10 0.92 -24.60
C ALA A 315 -2.00 1.94 -23.89
N GLY A 316 -1.68 3.24 -23.94
CA GLY A 316 -2.46 4.30 -23.31
C GLY A 316 -1.99 4.64 -21.90
N CYS A 317 -0.68 4.61 -21.63
CA CYS A 317 -0.13 5.12 -20.39
C CYS A 317 -0.49 6.60 -20.22
N ALA A 318 -1.05 6.94 -19.07
CA ALA A 318 -1.50 8.28 -18.72
C ALA A 318 -0.55 9.00 -17.77
N GLY A 319 0.33 8.26 -17.08
CA GLY A 319 1.36 8.83 -16.24
C GLY A 319 2.18 7.78 -15.51
N ILE A 320 3.38 8.20 -15.12
CA ILE A 320 4.37 7.39 -14.42
C ILE A 320 4.71 8.06 -13.10
N ASN A 321 4.59 7.32 -12.01
CA ASN A 321 5.12 7.73 -10.72
C ASN A 321 6.45 7.01 -10.50
N LEU A 322 7.53 7.77 -10.33
CA LEU A 322 8.88 7.31 -10.01
C LEU A 322 9.19 7.63 -8.56
N ALA A 323 9.61 6.66 -7.80
CA ALA A 323 10.07 6.84 -6.42
C ALA A 323 11.57 6.54 -6.30
N PRO A 324 12.45 7.45 -6.74
CA PRO A 324 13.89 7.26 -6.60
C PRO A 324 14.37 7.34 -5.14
N ASP A 325 13.53 7.76 -4.21
CA ASP A 325 13.79 8.00 -2.81
C ASP A 325 14.79 9.14 -2.56
N HIS A 326 15.95 9.17 -3.23
CA HIS A 326 16.95 10.23 -3.09
C HIS A 326 17.75 10.47 -4.38
N VAL A 327 18.49 11.60 -4.44
CA VAL A 327 19.35 11.96 -5.58
C VAL A 327 20.83 11.64 -5.34
N ARG A 328 21.26 11.57 -4.08
CA ARG A 328 22.65 11.32 -3.70
C ARG A 328 22.93 9.82 -3.70
N GLU A 329 24.04 9.43 -4.37
CA GLU A 329 24.41 8.01 -4.51
C GLU A 329 24.70 7.33 -3.18
N GLU A 330 25.36 8.03 -2.26
CA GLU A 330 25.65 7.52 -0.92
C GLU A 330 24.38 7.21 -0.11
N MET A 331 23.30 7.97 -0.33
CA MET A 331 22.01 7.70 0.28
C MET A 331 21.34 6.48 -0.37
N LEU A 332 21.42 6.37 -1.69
CA LEU A 332 20.86 5.24 -2.43
C LEU A 332 21.60 3.92 -2.16
N ASP A 333 22.92 3.97 -1.91
CA ASP A 333 23.72 2.79 -1.56
C ASP A 333 23.26 2.13 -0.25
N ASP A 334 22.77 2.93 0.69
CA ASP A 334 22.29 2.42 1.98
C ASP A 334 20.79 2.11 1.97
N TRP A 335 19.99 2.78 1.13
CA TRP A 335 18.53 2.80 1.27
C TRP A 335 17.76 2.15 0.14
N LYS A 336 18.27 2.15 -1.08
CA LYS A 336 17.59 1.63 -2.27
C LYS A 336 18.38 0.47 -2.88
N VAL A 337 18.35 -0.68 -2.23
CA VAL A 337 19.23 -1.81 -2.56
C VAL A 337 18.46 -3.11 -2.82
N THR A 338 19.12 -4.04 -3.52
CA THR A 338 18.71 -5.44 -3.66
C THR A 338 18.83 -6.18 -2.34
N GLY A 339 18.21 -7.35 -2.23
CA GLY A 339 18.49 -8.29 -1.14
C GLY A 339 19.97 -8.71 -1.05
N GLY A 340 20.78 -8.45 -2.09
CA GLY A 340 22.23 -8.65 -2.11
C GLY A 340 23.05 -7.39 -1.79
N GLY A 341 22.42 -6.29 -1.38
CA GLY A 341 23.11 -5.05 -0.98
C GLY A 341 23.69 -4.26 -2.15
N ARG A 342 23.14 -4.37 -3.35
CA ARG A 342 23.59 -3.60 -4.51
C ARG A 342 22.57 -2.52 -4.86
N ARG A 343 23.05 -1.30 -5.12
CA ARG A 343 22.26 -0.24 -5.73
C ARG A 343 21.73 -0.69 -7.09
N TYR A 344 20.50 -0.28 -7.42
CA TYR A 344 19.84 -0.67 -8.66
C TYR A 344 20.04 0.31 -9.79
N TYR A 345 20.18 1.59 -9.48
CA TYR A 345 20.27 2.68 -10.45
C TYR A 345 21.04 3.85 -9.84
N ASP A 346 21.52 4.72 -10.70
CA ASP A 346 22.06 6.02 -10.35
C ASP A 346 21.02 7.11 -10.65
N PHE A 347 21.16 8.29 -10.06
CA PHE A 347 20.22 9.38 -10.34
C PHE A 347 20.25 9.79 -11.82
N SER A 348 21.38 9.60 -12.50
CA SER A 348 21.48 9.78 -13.96
C SER A 348 20.53 8.90 -14.77
N ASP A 349 20.07 7.78 -14.23
CA ASP A 349 19.05 6.94 -14.88
C ASP A 349 17.66 7.55 -14.75
N VAL A 350 17.38 8.26 -13.65
CA VAL A 350 16.17 9.08 -13.48
C VAL A 350 16.17 10.22 -14.51
N GLU A 351 17.27 10.93 -14.64
CA GLU A 351 17.44 12.02 -15.62
C GLU A 351 17.18 11.54 -17.05
N LYS A 352 17.80 10.42 -17.44
CA LYS A 352 17.60 9.81 -18.77
C LYS A 352 16.15 9.44 -19.01
N LEU A 353 15.51 8.75 -18.04
CA LEU A 353 14.12 8.34 -18.18
C LEU A 353 13.18 9.55 -18.30
N VAL A 354 13.34 10.56 -17.43
CA VAL A 354 12.51 11.77 -17.48
C VAL A 354 12.71 12.52 -18.80
N ALA A 355 13.94 12.63 -19.31
CA ALA A 355 14.19 13.24 -20.61
C ALA A 355 13.45 12.49 -21.74
N ARG A 356 13.45 11.15 -21.71
CA ARG A 356 12.74 10.34 -22.71
C ARG A 356 11.22 10.45 -22.59
N THR A 357 10.66 10.49 -21.37
CA THR A 357 9.19 10.63 -21.19
C THR A 357 8.67 11.95 -21.74
N LYS A 358 9.47 13.03 -21.71
CA LYS A 358 9.11 14.33 -22.30
C LYS A 358 8.92 14.28 -23.81
N GLU A 359 9.70 13.45 -24.52
CA GLU A 359 9.57 13.27 -25.98
C GLU A 359 8.18 12.71 -26.36
N TYR A 360 7.54 12.00 -25.44
CA TYR A 360 6.21 11.42 -25.63
C TYR A 360 5.09 12.20 -24.91
N ASN A 361 5.41 13.34 -24.30
CA ASN A 361 4.49 14.12 -23.46
C ASN A 361 3.83 13.28 -22.35
N LEU A 362 4.53 12.32 -21.78
CA LEU A 362 4.05 11.52 -20.67
C LEU A 362 4.22 12.28 -19.35
N PRO A 363 3.14 12.49 -18.58
CA PRO A 363 3.25 13.04 -17.24
C PRO A 363 4.09 12.13 -16.33
N VAL A 364 5.00 12.76 -15.58
CA VAL A 364 5.84 12.06 -14.59
C VAL A 364 5.74 12.78 -13.25
N MET A 365 5.49 12.02 -12.20
CA MET A 365 5.72 12.42 -10.83
C MET A 365 7.02 11.78 -10.33
N VAL A 366 7.86 12.56 -9.66
CA VAL A 366 9.04 12.05 -8.94
C VAL A 366 8.84 12.26 -7.45
N GLU A 367 8.86 11.17 -6.69
CA GLU A 367 8.72 11.21 -5.24
C GLU A 367 10.07 10.98 -4.55
N VAL A 368 10.42 11.88 -3.63
CA VAL A 368 11.65 11.83 -2.84
C VAL A 368 11.30 11.67 -1.37
N LEU A 369 12.02 10.77 -0.69
CA LEU A 369 11.83 10.43 0.70
C LEU A 369 12.99 11.00 1.53
N LEU A 370 12.70 12.04 2.30
CA LEU A 370 13.66 12.78 3.09
C LEU A 370 13.64 12.39 4.57
N GLY A 371 14.75 12.61 5.25
CA GLY A 371 14.87 12.37 6.69
C GLY A 371 15.41 10.99 7.06
N MET A 372 15.93 10.25 6.11
CA MET A 372 16.63 8.98 6.33
C MET A 372 17.89 9.18 7.20
N PRO A 373 18.43 8.13 7.84
CA PRO A 373 19.72 8.23 8.53
C PRO A 373 20.82 8.78 7.62
N GLY A 374 21.57 9.76 8.11
CA GLY A 374 22.59 10.49 7.32
C GLY A 374 22.07 11.70 6.54
N GLU A 375 20.75 11.93 6.50
CA GLU A 375 20.17 13.12 5.88
C GLU A 375 20.61 14.39 6.61
N THR A 376 21.11 15.35 5.87
CA THR A 376 21.52 16.67 6.34
C THR A 376 20.75 17.75 5.61
N LEU A 377 20.88 19.00 6.05
CA LEU A 377 20.29 20.13 5.34
C LEU A 377 20.88 20.31 3.93
N GLU A 378 22.14 19.93 3.75
CA GLU A 378 22.82 19.96 2.43
C GLU A 378 22.25 18.91 1.49
N THR A 379 22.15 17.64 1.94
CA THR A 379 21.62 16.55 1.10
C THR A 379 20.14 16.76 0.76
N MET A 380 19.36 17.33 1.70
CA MET A 380 17.98 17.71 1.46
C MET A 380 17.87 18.81 0.39
N ARG A 381 18.77 19.81 0.43
CA ARG A 381 18.82 20.85 -0.60
C ARG A 381 19.18 20.29 -1.97
N ASP A 382 20.18 19.44 -2.04
CA ASP A 382 20.55 18.75 -3.29
C ASP A 382 19.38 17.95 -3.86
N ALA A 383 18.63 17.28 -3.01
CA ALA A 383 17.45 16.52 -3.42
C ALA A 383 16.39 17.44 -4.05
N VAL A 384 16.13 18.60 -3.45
CA VAL A 384 15.20 19.60 -4.00
C VAL A 384 15.71 20.16 -5.32
N GLU A 385 16.94 20.67 -5.35
CA GLU A 385 17.51 21.33 -6.53
C GLU A 385 17.58 20.38 -7.73
N GLN A 386 18.10 19.17 -7.55
CA GLN A 386 18.23 18.20 -8.65
C GLN A 386 16.87 17.67 -9.13
N THR A 387 15.92 17.44 -8.23
CA THR A 387 14.58 17.00 -8.63
C THR A 387 13.83 18.10 -9.40
N LEU A 388 13.95 19.35 -8.97
CA LEU A 388 13.36 20.49 -9.70
C LEU A 388 14.00 20.69 -11.07
N ALA A 389 15.31 20.45 -11.19
CA ALA A 389 16.04 20.53 -12.47
C ALA A 389 15.57 19.48 -13.49
N LEU A 390 14.97 18.39 -13.06
CA LEU A 390 14.35 17.40 -13.96
C LEU A 390 13.17 17.98 -14.75
N ASP A 391 12.55 19.06 -14.26
CA ASP A 391 11.37 19.69 -14.87
C ASP A 391 10.26 18.66 -15.17
N VAL A 392 9.88 17.91 -14.15
CA VAL A 392 8.81 16.91 -14.17
C VAL A 392 7.44 17.56 -13.98
N THR A 393 6.38 16.82 -14.26
CA THR A 393 5.00 17.30 -14.07
C THR A 393 4.74 17.64 -12.60
N VAL A 394 5.18 16.77 -11.68
CA VAL A 394 5.08 16.99 -10.23
C VAL A 394 6.32 16.45 -9.53
N ALA A 395 6.90 17.24 -8.63
CA ALA A 395 7.89 16.79 -7.66
C ALA A 395 7.22 16.64 -6.28
N GLY A 396 7.28 15.46 -5.69
CA GLY A 396 6.71 15.16 -4.37
C GLY A 396 7.81 14.93 -3.34
N TYR A 397 7.68 15.52 -2.16
CA TYR A 397 8.61 15.33 -1.06
C TYR A 397 7.86 14.82 0.17
N SER A 398 8.30 13.67 0.69
CA SER A 398 7.87 13.16 1.99
C SER A 398 9.01 13.33 2.99
N LEU A 399 8.69 13.70 4.23
CA LEU A 399 9.69 13.92 5.28
C LEU A 399 9.38 13.08 6.51
N GLY A 400 10.38 12.31 6.95
CA GLY A 400 10.24 11.38 8.05
C GLY A 400 9.76 9.99 7.64
N ILE A 401 10.30 8.98 8.26
CA ILE A 401 10.20 7.58 7.85
C ILE A 401 9.43 6.78 8.89
N ARG A 402 8.33 6.16 8.49
CA ARG A 402 7.63 5.18 9.35
C ARG A 402 8.49 3.94 9.53
N ALA A 403 8.90 3.64 10.76
CA ALA A 403 9.67 2.45 11.07
C ALA A 403 8.74 1.25 11.32
N PHE A 404 8.89 0.19 10.55
CA PHE A 404 8.16 -1.07 10.69
C PHE A 404 9.07 -2.18 11.24
N PRO A 405 8.54 -3.18 11.97
CA PRO A 405 9.35 -4.22 12.62
C PRO A 405 10.23 -5.04 11.67
N TYR A 406 9.80 -5.22 10.43
CA TYR A 406 10.49 -6.06 9.44
C TYR A 406 11.19 -5.26 8.34
N SER A 407 11.05 -3.94 8.30
CA SER A 407 11.87 -3.12 7.42
C SER A 407 13.33 -3.15 7.88
N PRO A 408 14.32 -3.08 6.97
CA PRO A 408 15.72 -3.01 7.36
C PRO A 408 16.01 -1.89 8.36
N LEU A 409 15.41 -0.71 8.18
CA LEU A 409 15.50 0.41 9.11
C LEU A 409 14.95 0.05 10.50
N GLY A 410 13.77 -0.54 10.58
CA GLY A 410 13.18 -0.90 11.89
C GLY A 410 14.02 -1.94 12.64
N ILE A 411 14.57 -2.93 11.93
CA ILE A 411 15.48 -3.92 12.51
C ILE A 411 16.76 -3.24 13.02
N GLN A 412 17.33 -2.32 12.24
CA GLN A 412 18.53 -1.56 12.62
C GLN A 412 18.28 -0.70 13.86
N LEU A 413 17.18 0.04 13.90
CA LEU A 413 16.82 0.90 15.02
C LEU A 413 16.62 0.10 16.31
N ALA A 414 15.94 -1.04 16.24
CA ALA A 414 15.76 -1.92 17.38
C ALA A 414 17.09 -2.49 17.88
N ALA A 415 18.00 -2.86 16.98
CA ALA A 415 19.35 -3.32 17.35
C ALA A 415 20.20 -2.20 17.97
N GLN A 416 20.09 -0.97 17.47
CA GLN A 416 20.82 0.19 18.02
C GLN A 416 20.30 0.62 19.39
N CYS A 417 18.99 0.55 19.63
CA CYS A 417 18.38 0.81 20.95
C CYS A 417 18.79 -0.25 21.97
N ASP A 418 18.92 -1.50 21.55
CA ASP A 418 19.32 -2.66 22.34
C ASP A 418 18.51 -2.82 23.66
N GLY A 419 17.26 -2.33 23.68
CA GLY A 419 16.37 -2.39 24.83
C GLY A 419 16.75 -1.51 26.03
N VAL A 420 17.78 -0.67 25.92
CA VAL A 420 18.31 0.12 27.05
C VAL A 420 18.48 1.61 26.73
N ARG A 421 18.57 2.00 25.49
CA ARG A 421 18.81 3.39 25.08
C ARG A 421 17.87 3.81 23.95
N THR A 422 17.61 5.08 23.85
CA THR A 422 16.98 5.65 22.65
C THR A 422 18.03 5.92 21.57
N VAL A 423 17.62 5.86 20.32
CA VAL A 423 18.44 6.28 19.18
C VAL A 423 18.03 7.70 18.81
N PRO A 424 18.97 8.65 18.62
CA PRO A 424 18.63 9.97 18.11
C PRO A 424 17.87 9.86 16.77
N GLY A 425 16.82 10.64 16.61
CA GLY A 425 15.97 10.60 15.44
C GLY A 425 14.70 9.73 15.57
N LEU A 426 14.61 8.85 16.55
CA LEU A 426 13.35 8.16 16.87
C LEU A 426 12.33 9.13 17.45
N GLN A 427 11.14 9.16 16.86
CA GLN A 427 10.07 10.06 17.29
C GLN A 427 8.66 9.49 17.05
N SER A 428 7.70 10.07 17.75
CA SER A 428 6.27 9.89 17.54
C SER A 428 5.58 11.16 18.04
N ASP A 429 4.49 11.57 17.43
CA ASP A 429 3.72 12.75 17.88
C ASP A 429 3.08 12.58 19.26
N SER A 430 2.84 11.34 19.67
CA SER A 430 2.20 11.00 20.94
C SER A 430 3.19 10.84 22.11
N ALA A 431 4.51 10.89 21.88
CA ALA A 431 5.50 10.54 22.89
C ALA A 431 6.46 11.69 23.22
N LEU A 432 6.36 12.21 24.45
CA LEU A 432 7.41 13.04 25.06
C LEU A 432 8.52 12.20 25.71
N ALA A 433 8.23 10.93 26.04
CA ALA A 433 9.20 10.01 26.60
C ALA A 433 10.11 9.42 25.50
N PRO A 434 11.40 9.18 25.79
CA PRO A 434 12.29 8.52 24.85
C PRO A 434 11.75 7.15 24.40
N ILE A 435 11.81 6.88 23.10
CA ILE A 435 11.44 5.58 22.54
C ILE A 435 12.63 4.65 22.66
N VAL A 436 12.45 3.51 23.32
CA VAL A 436 13.44 2.45 23.44
C VAL A 436 12.89 1.18 22.81
N LEU A 437 13.52 0.71 21.74
CA LEU A 437 13.14 -0.51 21.05
C LEU A 437 14.03 -1.67 21.50
N LYS A 438 13.46 -2.87 21.58
CA LYS A 438 14.19 -4.12 21.84
C LYS A 438 14.41 -4.86 20.52
N PRO A 439 15.61 -5.39 20.26
CA PRO A 439 15.80 -6.31 19.15
C PRO A 439 14.95 -7.57 19.36
N ARG A 440 14.59 -8.25 18.26
CA ARG A 440 13.73 -9.46 18.31
C ARG A 440 14.25 -10.52 19.28
N THR A 441 15.55 -10.64 19.41
CA THR A 441 16.22 -11.61 20.29
C THR A 441 16.04 -11.34 21.80
N GLN A 442 15.68 -10.12 22.17
CA GLN A 442 15.42 -9.71 23.56
C GLN A 442 13.93 -9.69 23.91
N CYS A 443 13.06 -9.88 22.94
CA CYS A 443 11.61 -9.95 23.16
C CYS A 443 11.19 -11.39 23.51
N ALA A 444 10.29 -11.53 24.47
CA ALA A 444 9.76 -12.84 24.88
C ALA A 444 8.92 -13.49 23.78
N SER A 445 8.30 -12.70 22.90
CA SER A 445 7.48 -13.19 21.80
C SER A 445 7.62 -12.31 20.56
N VAL A 446 7.12 -12.80 19.41
CA VAL A 446 6.99 -11.99 18.19
C VAL A 446 5.95 -10.89 18.40
N VAL A 447 4.89 -11.17 19.14
CA VAL A 447 3.87 -10.16 19.51
C VAL A 447 4.51 -8.99 20.23
N GLU A 448 5.35 -9.22 21.26
CA GLU A 448 6.07 -8.16 21.98
C GLU A 448 6.95 -7.35 21.03
N TYR A 449 7.67 -8.03 20.12
CA TYR A 449 8.54 -7.35 19.16
C TYR A 449 7.77 -6.43 18.20
N GLU A 450 6.67 -6.88 17.65
CA GLU A 450 5.86 -6.07 16.73
C GLU A 450 5.15 -4.92 17.44
N ARG A 451 4.61 -5.18 18.64
CA ARG A 451 3.82 -4.19 19.40
C ARG A 451 4.58 -2.90 19.66
N GLN A 452 5.88 -2.95 19.92
CA GLN A 452 6.68 -1.76 20.24
C GLN A 452 6.77 -0.74 19.08
N PHE A 453 6.44 -1.14 17.84
CA PHE A 453 6.44 -0.25 16.66
C PHE A 453 5.12 0.49 16.45
N VAL A 454 4.09 0.17 17.23
CA VAL A 454 2.76 0.77 17.07
C VAL A 454 2.07 1.07 18.39
N PHE A 455 2.56 0.51 19.51
CA PHE A 455 2.02 0.76 20.85
C PHE A 455 3.12 1.18 21.83
N ASP A 456 2.76 2.01 22.79
CA ASP A 456 3.60 2.26 23.97
C ASP A 456 3.41 1.15 25.03
N GLU A 457 4.14 1.29 26.15
CA GLU A 457 4.07 0.32 27.27
C GLU A 457 2.69 0.28 27.94
N ALA A 458 1.91 1.35 27.84
CA ALA A 458 0.54 1.42 28.34
C ALA A 458 -0.50 0.88 27.33
N GLY A 459 -0.07 0.43 26.16
CA GLY A 459 -0.94 -0.10 25.11
C GLY A 459 -1.64 0.98 24.27
N ARG A 460 -1.23 2.25 24.39
CA ARG A 460 -1.75 3.34 23.57
C ARG A 460 -1.03 3.35 22.23
N PHE A 461 -1.72 3.78 21.18
CA PHE A 461 -1.11 3.90 19.84
C PHE A 461 0.07 4.87 19.87
N ARG A 462 1.19 4.40 19.38
CA ARG A 462 2.44 5.14 19.26
C ARG A 462 3.19 4.61 18.03
N PRO A 463 2.77 4.97 16.81
CA PRO A 463 3.53 4.62 15.61
C PRO A 463 4.94 5.25 15.70
N VAL A 464 5.96 4.47 15.39
CA VAL A 464 7.36 4.88 15.49
C VAL A 464 7.83 5.43 14.16
N TYR A 465 8.38 6.63 14.18
CA TYR A 465 8.99 7.28 13.04
C TYR A 465 10.47 7.53 13.28
N PHE A 466 11.19 7.73 12.20
CA PHE A 466 12.57 8.18 12.21
C PHE A 466 12.73 9.44 11.37
N LEU A 467 13.47 10.39 11.90
CA LEU A 467 13.93 11.58 11.19
C LEU A 467 15.38 11.82 11.55
N SER A 468 16.25 12.01 10.54
CA SER A 468 17.69 12.16 10.79
C SER A 468 18.00 13.19 11.89
N PRO A 469 18.78 12.83 12.89
CA PRO A 469 19.19 13.75 13.96
C PRO A 469 20.13 14.86 13.47
N GLU A 470 20.68 14.75 12.26
CA GLU A 470 21.53 15.75 11.63
C GLU A 470 20.73 16.91 11.02
N LEU A 471 19.41 16.74 10.88
CA LEU A 471 18.52 17.83 10.48
C LEU A 471 18.33 18.83 11.64
N PRO A 472 18.20 20.14 11.32
CA PRO A 472 18.11 21.17 12.34
C PRO A 472 16.87 21.04 13.23
N GLU A 473 17.01 21.40 14.47
CA GLU A 473 15.95 21.51 15.46
C GLU A 473 15.90 22.94 16.01
N ASP A 474 14.70 23.49 16.13
CA ASP A 474 14.52 24.79 16.75
C ASP A 474 14.54 24.64 18.27
N PRO A 475 15.41 25.34 19.00
CA PRO A 475 15.41 25.32 20.46
C PRO A 475 14.06 25.68 21.11
N ALA A 476 13.25 26.49 20.44
CA ALA A 476 11.91 26.86 20.91
C ALA A 476 10.89 25.70 20.83
N THR A 477 11.16 24.72 19.95
CA THR A 477 10.29 23.53 19.74
C THR A 477 10.87 22.26 20.35
N PHE A 478 12.05 22.32 20.96
CA PHE A 478 12.76 21.18 21.53
C PHE A 478 11.92 20.33 22.50
N ALA A 479 11.01 20.96 23.22
CA ALA A 479 10.11 20.26 24.16
C ALA A 479 8.86 19.65 23.48
N ARG A 480 8.66 19.85 22.18
CA ARG A 480 7.52 19.29 21.44
C ARG A 480 7.89 17.96 20.80
N PRO A 481 6.97 17.00 20.72
CA PRO A 481 7.23 15.70 20.09
C PRO A 481 7.78 15.78 18.68
N ASN A 482 7.33 16.71 17.87
CA ASN A 482 7.68 16.85 16.44
C ASN A 482 8.50 18.10 16.09
N GLY A 483 9.17 18.73 17.08
CA GLY A 483 9.87 20.01 16.85
C GLY A 483 10.91 19.98 15.73
N ARG A 484 11.69 18.92 15.62
CA ARG A 484 12.64 18.71 14.51
C ARG A 484 11.96 18.60 13.16
N TRP A 485 10.86 17.85 13.09
CA TRP A 485 10.08 17.66 11.89
C TRP A 485 9.50 19.00 11.40
N GLU A 486 8.84 19.75 12.30
CA GLU A 486 8.28 21.08 11.98
C GLU A 486 9.34 22.02 11.40
N LYS A 487 10.53 22.09 12.07
CA LYS A 487 11.64 22.92 11.57
C LYS A 487 12.16 22.48 10.22
N SER A 488 12.29 21.20 10.00
CA SER A 488 12.75 20.65 8.72
C SER A 488 11.77 20.90 7.60
N VAL A 489 10.45 20.84 7.86
CA VAL A 489 9.41 21.24 6.88
C VAL A 489 9.50 22.73 6.53
N GLU A 490 9.65 23.62 7.53
CA GLU A 490 9.84 25.06 7.27
C GLU A 490 11.03 25.31 6.32
N LEU A 491 12.15 24.62 6.57
CA LEU A 491 13.35 24.75 5.75
C LEU A 491 13.15 24.16 4.35
N LEU A 492 12.45 23.05 4.24
CA LEU A 492 12.11 22.43 2.96
C LEU A 492 11.26 23.40 2.10
N TRP A 493 10.25 24.04 2.70
CA TRP A 493 9.46 25.06 2.00
C TRP A 493 10.32 26.24 1.51
N GLN A 494 11.31 26.68 2.30
CA GLN A 494 12.23 27.76 1.92
C GLN A 494 13.20 27.39 0.79
N MET A 495 13.44 26.07 0.56
CA MET A 495 14.31 25.61 -0.52
C MET A 495 13.60 25.60 -1.87
N VAL A 496 12.26 25.56 -1.89
CA VAL A 496 11.50 25.54 -3.15
C VAL A 496 11.23 26.97 -3.61
N PRO A 497 11.69 27.36 -4.81
CA PRO A 497 11.38 28.67 -5.37
C PRO A 497 9.87 28.88 -5.55
N GLU A 498 9.38 30.09 -5.31
CA GLU A 498 7.95 30.44 -5.44
C GLU A 498 7.39 30.06 -6.83
N SER A 499 8.18 30.24 -7.87
CA SER A 499 7.82 29.87 -9.25
C SER A 499 7.55 28.38 -9.45
N GLU A 500 8.12 27.52 -8.59
CA GLU A 500 8.02 26.05 -8.67
C GLU A 500 6.90 25.47 -7.80
N LEU A 501 6.39 26.24 -6.84
CA LEU A 501 5.36 25.76 -5.89
C LEU A 501 4.11 25.20 -6.57
N HIS A 502 3.79 25.65 -7.78
CA HIS A 502 2.63 25.16 -8.52
C HIS A 502 2.71 23.68 -8.88
N ARG A 503 3.91 23.12 -9.02
CA ARG A 503 4.15 21.70 -9.39
C ARG A 503 4.85 20.88 -8.31
N VAL A 504 4.94 21.41 -7.08
CA VAL A 504 5.58 20.72 -5.96
C VAL A 504 4.56 20.35 -4.91
N MET A 505 4.62 19.09 -4.46
CA MET A 505 3.87 18.60 -3.32
C MET A 505 4.80 18.54 -2.10
N LEU A 506 4.47 19.31 -1.07
CA LEU A 506 5.27 19.43 0.16
C LEU A 506 4.46 18.98 1.37
N PRO A 507 5.12 18.41 2.40
CA PRO A 507 4.48 18.19 3.69
C PRO A 507 3.95 19.52 4.23
N THR A 508 2.74 19.51 4.81
CA THR A 508 2.12 20.69 5.41
C THR A 508 2.41 20.75 6.91
N LEU A 509 2.53 21.97 7.44
CA LEU A 509 2.66 22.18 8.88
C LEU A 509 1.31 22.05 9.58
N PRO A 510 1.28 21.66 10.87
CA PRO A 510 0.05 21.62 11.65
C PRO A 510 -0.70 22.97 11.60
N GLY A 511 -1.99 22.92 11.30
CA GLY A 511 -2.85 24.11 11.19
C GLY A 511 -2.88 24.78 9.81
N ILE A 512 -2.12 24.30 8.83
CA ILE A 512 -2.30 24.66 7.43
C ILE A 512 -3.45 23.82 6.88
N THR A 513 -4.43 24.49 6.25
CA THR A 513 -5.71 23.88 5.83
C THR A 513 -5.61 22.97 4.62
N GLU A 514 -4.52 23.00 3.90
CA GLU A 514 -4.29 22.16 2.71
C GLU A 514 -3.39 20.98 3.09
N ASP A 515 -3.99 19.81 3.19
CA ASP A 515 -3.29 18.56 3.44
C ASP A 515 -3.01 17.85 2.10
N ASP A 516 -1.77 17.48 1.88
CA ASP A 516 -1.33 16.67 0.75
C ASP A 516 -1.66 15.17 0.92
N ASN A 517 -2.10 14.78 2.13
CA ASN A 517 -2.47 13.42 2.43
C ASN A 517 -3.79 13.03 1.74
N ASN A 518 -3.70 12.15 0.75
CA ASN A 518 -4.86 11.67 0.00
C ASN A 518 -5.80 10.73 0.80
N TYR A 519 -5.50 10.44 2.06
CA TYR A 519 -6.35 9.60 2.93
C TYR A 519 -7.22 10.40 3.91
N ALA A 520 -7.15 11.73 3.90
CA ALA A 520 -7.76 12.58 4.92
C ALA A 520 -8.82 13.56 4.39
N ASP A 521 -9.69 13.10 3.48
CA ASP A 521 -10.71 13.95 2.85
C ASP A 521 -10.09 15.21 2.19
N ASN A 522 -8.98 15.02 1.48
CA ASN A 522 -8.21 16.09 0.84
C ASN A 522 -9.10 17.01 0.01
N PRO A 523 -9.17 18.33 0.32
CA PRO A 523 -10.09 19.26 -0.34
C PRO A 523 -9.90 19.36 -1.85
N PHE A 524 -8.65 19.30 -2.31
CA PHE A 524 -8.33 19.32 -3.74
C PHE A 524 -8.90 18.09 -4.46
N LEU A 525 -8.73 16.92 -3.88
CA LEU A 525 -9.27 15.67 -4.44
C LEU A 525 -10.79 15.68 -4.47
N LEU A 526 -11.44 16.14 -3.41
CA LEU A 526 -12.91 16.31 -3.38
C LEU A 526 -13.37 17.28 -4.48
N ARG A 527 -12.64 18.36 -4.72
CA ARG A 527 -12.94 19.32 -5.78
C ARG A 527 -12.77 18.71 -7.18
N LEU A 528 -11.72 17.91 -7.40
CA LEU A 528 -11.54 17.16 -8.65
C LEU A 528 -12.75 16.26 -8.95
N ILE A 529 -13.20 15.50 -7.94
CA ILE A 529 -14.37 14.63 -8.06
C ILE A 529 -15.63 15.43 -8.43
N GLN A 530 -15.88 16.56 -7.77
CA GLN A 530 -17.03 17.43 -8.05
C GLN A 530 -17.02 17.97 -9.48
N LEU A 531 -15.84 18.25 -10.02
CA LEU A 531 -15.66 18.75 -11.38
C LEU A 531 -15.62 17.63 -12.43
N GLY A 532 -15.69 16.36 -12.03
CA GLY A 532 -15.66 15.22 -12.94
C GLY A 532 -14.27 14.86 -13.47
N TYR A 533 -13.21 15.34 -12.84
CA TYR A 533 -11.85 14.90 -13.17
C TYR A 533 -11.65 13.44 -12.74
N THR A 534 -10.86 12.71 -13.51
CA THR A 534 -10.51 11.30 -13.26
C THR A 534 -9.00 11.09 -13.43
N GLY A 535 -8.52 9.95 -12.97
CA GLY A 535 -7.10 9.60 -13.04
C GLY A 535 -6.34 9.93 -11.75
N ALA A 536 -5.03 9.83 -11.79
CA ALA A 536 -4.18 10.12 -10.63
C ALA A 536 -4.25 11.61 -10.28
N PHE A 537 -4.67 11.93 -9.05
CA PHE A 537 -4.92 13.31 -8.62
C PHE A 537 -3.69 14.21 -8.77
N TRP A 538 -2.48 13.66 -8.59
CA TRP A 538 -1.24 14.40 -8.72
C TRP A 538 -1.04 14.99 -10.13
N SER A 539 -1.59 14.36 -11.17
CA SER A 539 -1.47 14.86 -12.54
C SER A 539 -2.18 16.22 -12.76
N HIS A 540 -3.12 16.55 -11.89
CA HIS A 540 -3.85 17.81 -11.89
C HIS A 540 -3.25 18.84 -10.92
N TRP A 541 -2.23 18.47 -10.16
CA TRP A 541 -1.61 19.33 -9.16
C TRP A 541 -1.08 20.67 -9.72
N PRO A 542 -0.47 20.74 -10.92
CA PRO A 542 -0.04 22.01 -11.49
C PRO A 542 -1.16 23.04 -11.71
N GLN A 543 -2.41 22.59 -11.87
CA GLN A 543 -3.59 23.43 -12.01
C GLN A 543 -4.33 23.63 -10.70
N ARG A 544 -3.77 23.22 -9.55
CA ARG A 544 -4.45 23.19 -8.25
C ARG A 544 -5.09 24.54 -7.89
N HIS A 545 -4.36 25.63 -8.05
CA HIS A 545 -4.87 26.96 -7.73
C HIS A 545 -6.08 27.34 -8.57
N GLU A 546 -6.07 27.07 -9.86
CA GLU A 546 -7.19 27.33 -10.78
C GLU A 546 -8.40 26.46 -10.46
N ILE A 547 -8.17 25.17 -10.16
CA ILE A 547 -9.21 24.20 -9.83
C ILE A 547 -9.89 24.56 -8.50
N MET A 548 -9.11 25.01 -7.50
CA MET A 548 -9.66 25.36 -6.19
C MET A 548 -10.34 26.73 -6.15
N HIS A 549 -9.83 27.72 -6.91
CA HIS A 549 -10.24 29.11 -6.83
C HIS A 549 -10.76 29.70 -8.14
N GLY A 550 -10.60 28.99 -9.25
CA GLY A 550 -11.16 29.41 -10.54
C GLY A 550 -12.69 29.45 -10.50
N ALA A 551 -13.29 30.40 -11.19
CA ALA A 551 -14.74 30.43 -11.37
C ALA A 551 -15.19 29.13 -12.05
N ALA A 552 -16.18 28.49 -11.43
CA ALA A 552 -16.85 27.31 -11.99
C ALA A 552 -17.56 27.67 -13.30
#